data_6d15eb83ebddd7648dc19a5cdf1ae833
#
_entry.id   6d15eb83ebddd7648dc19a5cdf1ae833
#
_cell.length_a   1.000
_cell.length_b   1.000
_cell.length_c   1.000
_cell.angle_alpha   90.00
_cell.angle_beta   90.00
_cell.angle_gamma   90.00
#
_symmetry.space_group_name_H-M   'P 1'
#
loop_
_entity.id
_entity.type
_entity.pdbx_description
1 polymer ?
#
loop_
_entity_poly.entity_id
_entity_poly.type
_entity_poly.pdbx_seq_one_letter_code
_entity_poly.pdbx_strand_id
1 'polypeptide(L)'
;MSEILTLEIAQKFLNDPDGVSLEDYTSMDDAAAQALAQHKGDLSLGGLTSLSDAAAQALAKHMGWLKLSGLTSLSDAAAQALAKHKGDLSLSSLTSLSDAAAQALAKHKGTLYLISLTSLSDAAVQTLAKHKGTLVLVGLPSLSEAAAQALGQHEGDLHLDGLTSLSDAAAQALAQHEGDLYLDGKAEKAVERARKRLAKQK
;
A
#
# COMPACT_ATOMS: atom_id res chain seq x y z
N MET A 1 4.73 4.38 -27.18
CA MET A 1 6.19 4.15 -27.05
C MET A 1 6.51 4.21 -25.57
N SER A 2 7.33 3.29 -25.06
CA SER A 2 7.75 3.32 -23.67
C SER A 2 8.74 4.47 -23.49
N GLU A 3 8.38 5.50 -22.74
CA GLU A 3 9.27 6.62 -22.48
C GLU A 3 10.05 6.34 -21.19
N ILE A 4 11.38 6.53 -21.26
CA ILE A 4 12.28 6.29 -20.12
C ILE A 4 12.53 7.62 -19.42
N LEU A 5 12.29 7.68 -18.14
CA LEU A 5 12.64 8.78 -17.26
C LEU A 5 14.17 8.72 -17.02
N THR A 6 14.90 9.58 -17.74
CA THR A 6 16.37 9.65 -17.67
C THR A 6 16.83 10.65 -16.62
N LEU A 7 18.12 10.62 -16.27
CA LEU A 7 18.72 11.61 -15.37
C LEU A 7 18.50 13.04 -15.86
N GLU A 8 18.57 13.30 -17.19
CA GLU A 8 18.34 14.64 -17.75
C GLU A 8 16.92 15.13 -17.47
N ILE A 9 15.91 14.25 -17.63
CA ILE A 9 14.51 14.57 -17.36
C ILE A 9 14.31 14.80 -15.86
N ALA A 10 14.89 13.95 -15.02
CA ALA A 10 14.84 14.11 -13.57
C ALA A 10 15.45 15.46 -13.13
N GLN A 11 16.54 15.89 -13.72
CA GLN A 11 17.16 17.18 -13.45
C GLN A 11 16.29 18.36 -13.92
N LYS A 12 15.62 18.25 -15.09
CA LYS A 12 14.63 19.24 -15.54
C LYS A 12 13.49 19.38 -14.54
N PHE A 13 12.91 18.26 -14.09
CA PHE A 13 11.88 18.25 -13.07
C PHE A 13 12.35 18.91 -11.76
N LEU A 14 13.57 18.61 -11.29
CA LEU A 14 14.10 19.18 -10.05
C LEU A 14 14.31 20.71 -10.14
N ASN A 15 14.56 21.23 -11.33
CA ASN A 15 14.70 22.66 -11.57
C ASN A 15 13.35 23.37 -11.77
N ASP A 16 12.38 22.68 -12.38
CA ASP A 16 11.02 23.17 -12.66
C ASP A 16 10.01 22.03 -12.53
N PRO A 17 9.51 21.74 -11.32
CA PRO A 17 8.60 20.63 -11.09
C PRO A 17 7.25 20.75 -11.82
N ASP A 18 6.82 21.98 -12.11
CA ASP A 18 5.54 22.22 -12.81
C ASP A 18 5.69 22.08 -14.34
N GLY A 19 6.92 22.15 -14.85
CA GLY A 19 7.22 22.04 -16.29
C GLY A 19 7.40 20.62 -16.81
N VAL A 20 7.43 19.59 -15.94
CA VAL A 20 7.68 18.20 -16.33
C VAL A 20 6.72 17.26 -15.61
N SER A 21 5.89 16.54 -16.37
CA SER A 21 5.07 15.44 -15.81
C SER A 21 5.89 14.16 -15.72
N LEU A 22 6.15 13.67 -14.52
CA LEU A 22 6.84 12.39 -14.33
C LEU A 22 5.91 11.18 -14.55
N GLU A 23 4.60 11.38 -14.61
CA GLU A 23 3.61 10.33 -14.84
C GLU A 23 3.57 9.83 -16.29
N ASP A 24 4.19 10.56 -17.23
CA ASP A 24 4.23 10.19 -18.65
C ASP A 24 5.25 9.08 -18.95
N TYR A 25 6.12 8.75 -17.98
CA TYR A 25 7.19 7.78 -18.13
C TYR A 25 6.84 6.43 -17.57
N THR A 26 7.09 5.36 -18.34
CA THR A 26 6.74 3.98 -17.98
C THR A 26 7.90 3.17 -17.38
N SER A 27 9.12 3.69 -17.52
CA SER A 27 10.33 3.13 -16.90
C SER A 27 11.27 4.25 -16.47
N MET A 28 12.26 3.94 -15.65
CA MET A 28 13.21 4.93 -15.11
C MET A 28 14.60 4.32 -15.01
N ASP A 29 15.63 5.11 -15.31
CA ASP A 29 17.01 4.72 -15.02
C ASP A 29 17.38 4.96 -13.53
N ASP A 30 18.39 4.23 -13.05
CA ASP A 30 18.80 4.28 -11.64
C ASP A 30 19.39 5.66 -11.27
N ALA A 31 19.98 6.37 -12.23
CA ALA A 31 20.54 7.71 -12.00
C ALA A 31 19.42 8.75 -11.82
N ALA A 32 18.32 8.62 -12.59
CA ALA A 32 17.11 9.43 -12.39
C ALA A 32 16.51 9.21 -11.00
N ALA A 33 16.39 7.93 -10.56
CA ALA A 33 15.90 7.60 -9.24
C ALA A 33 16.75 8.22 -8.12
N GLN A 34 18.08 8.20 -8.26
CA GLN A 34 19.00 8.82 -7.32
C GLN A 34 18.83 10.35 -7.24
N ALA A 35 18.63 11.01 -8.39
CA ALA A 35 18.37 12.44 -8.44
C ALA A 35 17.04 12.79 -7.80
N LEU A 36 15.96 12.11 -8.20
CA LEU A 36 14.60 12.34 -7.69
C LEU A 36 14.45 12.08 -6.18
N ALA A 37 15.25 11.17 -5.63
CA ALA A 37 15.28 10.92 -4.19
C ALA A 37 15.67 12.15 -3.35
N GLN A 38 16.26 13.20 -3.95
CA GLN A 38 16.60 14.47 -3.31
C GLN A 38 15.45 15.48 -3.33
N HIS A 39 14.38 15.22 -4.06
CA HIS A 39 13.19 16.09 -4.10
C HIS A 39 12.56 16.21 -2.70
N LYS A 40 12.08 17.40 -2.34
CA LYS A 40 11.53 17.66 -1.00
C LYS A 40 9.99 17.66 -0.93
N GLY A 41 9.33 17.55 -2.08
CA GLY A 41 7.87 17.48 -2.16
C GLY A 41 7.38 16.06 -2.34
N ASP A 42 6.09 15.89 -2.62
CA ASP A 42 5.54 14.61 -3.05
C ASP A 42 6.09 14.22 -4.42
N LEU A 43 6.32 12.94 -4.62
CA LEU A 43 6.87 12.42 -5.86
C LEU A 43 5.88 11.48 -6.52
N SER A 44 5.28 11.94 -7.63
CA SER A 44 4.33 11.15 -8.41
C SER A 44 5.04 10.49 -9.60
N LEU A 45 5.18 9.18 -9.52
CA LEU A 45 5.77 8.30 -10.53
C LEU A 45 4.73 7.24 -10.96
N GLY A 46 3.47 7.68 -11.06
CA GLY A 46 2.33 6.79 -11.32
C GLY A 46 2.34 6.12 -12.70
N GLY A 47 3.12 6.62 -13.65
CA GLY A 47 3.28 6.01 -14.97
C GLY A 47 4.22 4.80 -15.01
N LEU A 48 5.11 4.65 -14.00
CA LEU A 48 6.09 3.56 -13.99
C LEU A 48 5.40 2.20 -13.87
N THR A 49 5.64 1.33 -14.85
CA THR A 49 5.14 -0.04 -14.87
C THR A 49 6.13 -1.06 -14.32
N SER A 50 7.39 -0.66 -14.18
CA SER A 50 8.47 -1.47 -13.61
C SER A 50 9.43 -0.60 -12.82
N LEU A 51 10.09 -1.18 -11.84
CA LEU A 51 11.06 -0.53 -10.97
C LEU A 51 12.23 -1.48 -10.71
N SER A 52 13.46 -1.03 -10.97
CA SER A 52 14.65 -1.80 -10.60
C SER A 52 14.86 -1.78 -9.09
N ASP A 53 15.54 -2.80 -8.56
CA ASP A 53 15.88 -2.86 -7.13
C ASP A 53 16.77 -1.68 -6.72
N ALA A 54 17.67 -1.22 -7.61
CA ALA A 54 18.53 -0.07 -7.36
C ALA A 54 17.73 1.24 -7.32
N ALA A 55 16.78 1.43 -8.26
CA ALA A 55 15.86 2.57 -8.23
C ALA A 55 14.98 2.57 -6.98
N ALA A 56 14.45 1.40 -6.57
CA ALA A 56 13.69 1.27 -5.31
C ALA A 56 14.54 1.66 -4.09
N GLN A 57 15.81 1.24 -4.03
CA GLN A 57 16.74 1.63 -2.98
C GLN A 57 17.03 3.13 -2.94
N ALA A 58 17.11 3.77 -4.10
CA ALA A 58 17.29 5.21 -4.19
C ALA A 58 16.04 5.95 -3.72
N LEU A 59 14.87 5.62 -4.28
CA LEU A 59 13.59 6.25 -3.96
C LEU A 59 13.16 6.05 -2.50
N ALA A 60 13.58 4.96 -1.85
CA ALA A 60 13.33 4.74 -0.42
C ALA A 60 13.95 5.81 0.49
N LYS A 61 14.88 6.63 -0.01
CA LYS A 61 15.48 7.76 0.71
C LYS A 61 14.67 9.05 0.60
N HIS A 62 13.72 9.09 -0.34
CA HIS A 62 12.81 10.22 -0.49
C HIS A 62 11.99 10.45 0.79
N MET A 63 11.59 11.70 1.06
CA MET A 63 10.99 12.07 2.36
C MET A 63 9.53 12.51 2.27
N GLY A 64 8.96 12.63 1.06
CA GLY A 64 7.55 13.01 0.82
C GLY A 64 6.66 11.78 0.56
N TRP A 65 5.45 12.01 0.12
CA TRP A 65 4.59 10.94 -0.40
C TRP A 65 5.18 10.37 -1.68
N LEU A 66 5.39 9.06 -1.73
CA LEU A 66 5.90 8.37 -2.91
C LEU A 66 4.77 7.60 -3.59
N LYS A 67 4.36 8.07 -4.77
CA LYS A 67 3.32 7.43 -5.58
C LYS A 67 3.95 6.59 -6.70
N LEU A 68 3.83 5.28 -6.59
CA LEU A 68 4.27 4.27 -7.55
C LEU A 68 3.06 3.47 -8.06
N SER A 69 1.97 4.20 -8.36
CA SER A 69 0.66 3.61 -8.61
C SER A 69 0.57 2.84 -9.94
N GLY A 70 1.55 2.95 -10.85
CA GLY A 70 1.59 2.20 -12.11
C GLY A 70 2.22 0.81 -12.00
N LEU A 71 2.91 0.50 -10.87
CA LEU A 71 3.56 -0.79 -10.69
C LEU A 71 2.51 -1.90 -10.50
N THR A 72 2.51 -2.89 -11.40
CA THR A 72 1.62 -4.07 -11.32
C THR A 72 2.27 -5.26 -10.61
N SER A 73 3.59 -5.22 -10.44
CA SER A 73 4.37 -6.22 -9.71
C SER A 73 5.53 -5.55 -8.96
N LEU A 74 6.02 -6.18 -7.92
CA LEU A 74 7.12 -5.70 -7.09
C LEU A 74 8.01 -6.88 -6.70
N SER A 75 9.33 -6.74 -6.90
CA SER A 75 10.29 -7.73 -6.41
C SER A 75 10.38 -7.69 -4.88
N ASP A 76 10.77 -8.80 -4.25
CA ASP A 76 10.99 -8.84 -2.81
C ASP A 76 12.09 -7.87 -2.36
N ALA A 77 13.14 -7.67 -3.19
CA ALA A 77 14.22 -6.74 -2.91
C ALA A 77 13.74 -5.28 -2.99
N ALA A 78 12.93 -4.93 -4.01
CA ALA A 78 12.31 -3.61 -4.09
C ALA A 78 11.35 -3.35 -2.92
N ALA A 79 10.54 -4.34 -2.52
CA ALA A 79 9.68 -4.25 -1.34
C ALA A 79 10.48 -4.01 -0.05
N GLN A 80 11.60 -4.72 0.14
CA GLN A 80 12.51 -4.52 1.27
C GLN A 80 13.14 -3.11 1.27
N ALA A 81 13.43 -2.56 0.11
CA ALA A 81 13.95 -1.21 -0.02
C ALA A 81 12.87 -0.18 0.32
N LEU A 82 11.71 -0.25 -0.34
CA LEU A 82 10.60 0.69 -0.17
C LEU A 82 10.00 0.66 1.25
N ALA A 83 10.08 -0.46 1.95
CA ALA A 83 9.69 -0.55 3.36
C ALA A 83 10.47 0.40 4.29
N LYS A 84 11.62 0.91 3.86
CA LYS A 84 12.43 1.89 4.60
C LYS A 84 12.03 3.34 4.33
N HIS A 85 11.17 3.56 3.34
CA HIS A 85 10.64 4.89 3.03
C HIS A 85 9.88 5.45 4.25
N LYS A 86 9.98 6.77 4.49
CA LYS A 86 9.45 7.38 5.72
C LYS A 86 8.13 8.12 5.52
N GLY A 87 7.77 8.44 4.27
CA GLY A 87 6.50 9.07 3.92
C GLY A 87 5.42 8.03 3.60
N ASP A 88 4.28 8.48 3.11
CA ASP A 88 3.24 7.59 2.60
C ASP A 88 3.68 6.90 1.30
N LEU A 89 3.27 5.66 1.11
CA LEU A 89 3.66 4.84 -0.03
C LEU A 89 2.44 4.30 -0.77
N SER A 90 2.29 4.70 -2.04
CA SER A 90 1.24 4.16 -2.91
C SER A 90 1.81 3.12 -3.88
N LEU A 91 1.30 1.90 -3.76
CA LEU A 91 1.51 0.75 -4.65
C LEU A 91 0.15 0.27 -5.16
N SER A 92 -0.68 1.21 -5.60
CA SER A 92 -2.12 1.01 -5.76
C SER A 92 -2.50 0.06 -6.89
N SER A 93 -1.63 -0.16 -7.90
CA SER A 93 -1.91 -1.08 -9.01
C SER A 93 -1.31 -2.48 -8.84
N LEU A 94 -0.66 -2.77 -7.71
CA LEU A 94 -0.24 -4.15 -7.43
C LEU A 94 -1.46 -5.05 -7.35
N THR A 95 -1.48 -6.11 -8.16
CA THR A 95 -2.56 -7.11 -8.19
C THR A 95 -2.27 -8.33 -7.34
N SER A 96 -1.01 -8.56 -7.00
CA SER A 96 -0.53 -9.63 -6.14
C SER A 96 0.67 -9.17 -5.30
N LEU A 97 0.90 -9.83 -4.20
CA LEU A 97 2.02 -9.57 -3.30
C LEU A 97 2.53 -10.92 -2.75
N SER A 98 3.85 -11.14 -2.82
CA SER A 98 4.46 -12.31 -2.20
C SER A 98 4.44 -12.20 -0.67
N ASP A 99 4.52 -13.31 0.05
CA ASP A 99 4.61 -13.30 1.51
C ASP A 99 5.88 -12.56 1.99
N ALA A 100 6.99 -12.66 1.25
CA ALA A 100 8.23 -11.95 1.57
C ALA A 100 8.09 -10.44 1.36
N ALA A 101 7.45 -10.00 0.28
CA ALA A 101 7.15 -8.59 0.05
C ALA A 101 6.17 -8.03 1.10
N ALA A 102 5.12 -8.80 1.46
CA ALA A 102 4.19 -8.44 2.54
C ALA A 102 4.93 -8.28 3.88
N GLN A 103 5.85 -9.22 4.19
CA GLN A 103 6.69 -9.15 5.39
C GLN A 103 7.61 -7.93 5.41
N ALA A 104 8.12 -7.51 4.26
CA ALA A 104 8.93 -6.31 4.16
C ALA A 104 8.06 -5.07 4.37
N LEU A 105 6.97 -4.92 3.60
CA LEU A 105 6.09 -3.75 3.62
C LEU A 105 5.37 -3.56 4.97
N ALA A 106 5.12 -4.62 5.72
CA ALA A 106 4.57 -4.53 7.08
C ALA A 106 5.48 -3.71 8.04
N LYS A 107 6.76 -3.51 7.71
CA LYS A 107 7.69 -2.69 8.50
C LYS A 107 7.66 -1.21 8.11
N HIS A 108 6.98 -0.86 7.04
CA HIS A 108 6.77 0.53 6.63
C HIS A 108 6.02 1.30 7.73
N LYS A 109 6.23 2.61 7.85
CA LYS A 109 5.68 3.39 8.97
C LYS A 109 4.63 4.43 8.57
N GLY A 110 4.54 4.78 7.29
CA GLY A 110 3.52 5.69 6.76
C GLY A 110 2.25 4.95 6.34
N THR A 111 1.34 5.65 5.67
CA THR A 111 0.18 5.02 5.03
C THR A 111 0.63 4.11 3.89
N LEU A 112 0.09 2.90 3.82
CA LEU A 112 0.38 1.93 2.77
C LEU A 112 -0.87 1.69 1.91
N TYR A 113 -0.84 2.17 0.66
CA TYR A 113 -1.93 2.00 -0.29
C TYR A 113 -1.68 0.78 -1.18
N LEU A 114 -2.51 -0.25 -1.04
CA LEU A 114 -2.50 -1.53 -1.78
C LEU A 114 -3.90 -1.79 -2.36
N ILE A 115 -4.39 -0.84 -3.17
CA ILE A 115 -5.80 -0.72 -3.53
C ILE A 115 -6.27 -1.85 -4.46
N SER A 116 -5.41 -2.32 -5.40
CA SER A 116 -5.82 -3.29 -6.43
C SER A 116 -5.51 -4.75 -6.09
N LEU A 117 -5.06 -5.03 -4.86
CA LEU A 117 -4.89 -6.41 -4.42
C LEU A 117 -6.26 -7.11 -4.34
N THR A 118 -6.47 -8.11 -5.19
CA THR A 118 -7.72 -8.90 -5.21
C THR A 118 -7.66 -10.16 -4.38
N SER A 119 -6.46 -10.57 -3.99
CA SER A 119 -6.22 -11.71 -3.11
C SER A 119 -4.90 -11.57 -2.37
N LEU A 120 -4.85 -12.09 -1.17
CA LEU A 120 -3.65 -12.24 -0.34
C LEU A 120 -3.70 -13.61 0.34
N SER A 121 -2.53 -14.22 0.57
CA SER A 121 -2.44 -15.38 1.44
C SER A 121 -2.76 -14.98 2.89
N ASP A 122 -3.24 -15.92 3.70
CA ASP A 122 -3.43 -15.65 5.13
C ASP A 122 -2.13 -15.23 5.81
N ALA A 123 -0.98 -15.78 5.39
CA ALA A 123 0.34 -15.41 5.90
C ALA A 123 0.69 -13.95 5.56
N ALA A 124 0.41 -13.51 4.32
CA ALA A 124 0.59 -12.12 3.91
C ALA A 124 -0.29 -11.18 4.73
N VAL A 125 -1.59 -11.50 4.90
CA VAL A 125 -2.51 -10.67 5.70
C VAL A 125 -2.08 -10.61 7.16
N GLN A 126 -1.75 -11.76 7.79
CA GLN A 126 -1.26 -11.81 9.17
C GLN A 126 -0.01 -10.97 9.39
N THR A 127 0.81 -10.86 8.35
CA THR A 127 2.04 -10.06 8.42
C THR A 127 1.74 -8.58 8.20
N LEU A 128 0.91 -8.22 7.19
CA LEU A 128 0.49 -6.84 6.93
C LEU A 128 -0.32 -6.26 8.10
N ALA A 129 -1.08 -7.07 8.81
CA ALA A 129 -1.81 -6.64 10.00
C ALA A 129 -0.88 -6.11 11.12
N LYS A 130 0.42 -6.41 11.08
CA LYS A 130 1.42 -5.87 12.02
C LYS A 130 1.95 -4.48 11.61
N HIS A 131 1.54 -3.98 10.45
CA HIS A 131 1.81 -2.61 10.03
C HIS A 131 1.21 -1.63 11.06
N LYS A 132 1.90 -0.51 11.34
CA LYS A 132 1.49 0.42 12.41
C LYS A 132 0.87 1.73 11.89
N GLY A 133 0.80 1.90 10.58
CA GLY A 133 0.16 3.04 9.94
C GLY A 133 -1.20 2.67 9.36
N THR A 134 -1.81 3.58 8.63
CA THR A 134 -3.04 3.28 7.87
C THR A 134 -2.77 2.25 6.78
N LEU A 135 -3.60 1.22 6.71
CA LEU A 135 -3.52 0.16 5.71
C LEU A 135 -4.75 0.18 4.80
N VAL A 136 -4.52 0.41 3.51
CA VAL A 136 -5.58 0.54 2.50
C VAL A 136 -5.61 -0.69 1.60
N LEU A 137 -6.61 -1.58 1.79
CA LEU A 137 -6.80 -2.87 1.12
C LEU A 137 -8.19 -2.94 0.45
N VAL A 138 -8.57 -1.89 -0.23
CA VAL A 138 -9.92 -1.73 -0.82
C VAL A 138 -10.24 -2.80 -1.87
N GLY A 139 -9.24 -3.38 -2.55
CA GLY A 139 -9.45 -4.36 -3.62
C GLY A 139 -9.88 -5.76 -3.18
N LEU A 140 -9.77 -6.08 -1.88
CA LEU A 140 -10.09 -7.41 -1.37
C LEU A 140 -11.62 -7.63 -1.32
N PRO A 141 -12.16 -8.63 -2.06
CA PRO A 141 -13.61 -8.88 -2.08
C PRO A 141 -14.11 -9.68 -0.87
N SER A 142 -13.22 -10.41 -0.22
CA SER A 142 -13.52 -11.26 0.93
C SER A 142 -12.28 -11.49 1.80
N LEU A 143 -12.48 -11.90 3.04
CA LEU A 143 -11.43 -12.31 3.98
C LEU A 143 -11.73 -13.71 4.52
N SER A 144 -10.69 -14.49 4.73
CA SER A 144 -10.76 -15.67 5.57
C SER A 144 -11.00 -15.27 7.05
N GLU A 145 -11.42 -16.19 7.89
CA GLU A 145 -11.55 -15.93 9.33
C GLU A 145 -10.20 -15.60 9.97
N ALA A 146 -9.12 -16.28 9.54
CA ALA A 146 -7.78 -16.03 10.02
C ALA A 146 -7.27 -14.62 9.61
N ALA A 147 -7.53 -14.21 8.36
CA ALA A 147 -7.23 -12.88 7.88
C ALA A 147 -8.00 -11.79 8.65
N ALA A 148 -9.29 -12.00 8.87
CA ALA A 148 -10.13 -11.07 9.64
C ALA A 148 -9.70 -10.97 11.10
N GLN A 149 -9.30 -12.09 11.72
CA GLN A 149 -8.74 -12.08 13.09
C GLN A 149 -7.45 -11.28 13.17
N ALA A 150 -6.55 -11.44 12.20
CA ALA A 150 -5.30 -10.68 12.16
C ALA A 150 -5.57 -9.18 11.96
N LEU A 151 -6.42 -8.80 11.00
CA LEU A 151 -6.76 -7.40 10.72
C LEU A 151 -7.55 -6.76 11.87
N GLY A 152 -8.35 -7.52 12.59
CA GLY A 152 -9.03 -7.05 13.80
C GLY A 152 -8.08 -6.63 14.93
N GLN A 153 -6.82 -7.07 14.88
CA GLN A 153 -5.76 -6.69 15.83
C GLN A 153 -4.81 -5.61 15.26
N HIS A 154 -5.08 -5.10 14.05
CA HIS A 154 -4.29 -4.02 13.47
C HIS A 154 -4.39 -2.74 14.31
N GLU A 155 -3.26 -2.06 14.56
CA GLU A 155 -3.21 -0.87 15.45
C GLU A 155 -3.54 0.45 14.74
N GLY A 156 -3.51 0.49 13.38
CA GLY A 156 -3.77 1.70 12.59
C GLY A 156 -5.18 1.72 12.00
N ASP A 157 -5.48 2.73 11.19
CA ASP A 157 -6.74 2.76 10.44
C ASP A 157 -6.74 1.73 9.31
N LEU A 158 -7.90 1.16 9.02
CA LEU A 158 -8.05 0.05 8.10
C LEU A 158 -9.17 0.31 7.09
N HIS A 159 -8.80 0.36 5.81
CA HIS A 159 -9.72 0.50 4.70
C HIS A 159 -9.95 -0.84 4.01
N LEU A 160 -11.17 -1.35 4.11
CA LEU A 160 -11.64 -2.61 3.53
C LEU A 160 -12.97 -2.41 2.78
N ASP A 161 -13.15 -1.24 2.18
CA ASP A 161 -14.39 -0.81 1.54
C ASP A 161 -14.84 -1.73 0.39
N GLY A 162 -13.92 -2.49 -0.20
CA GLY A 162 -14.23 -3.44 -1.27
C GLY A 162 -14.80 -4.79 -0.84
N LEU A 163 -14.89 -5.05 0.47
CA LEU A 163 -15.45 -6.31 0.96
C LEU A 163 -16.94 -6.45 0.61
N THR A 164 -17.25 -7.44 -0.22
CA THR A 164 -18.63 -7.71 -0.66
C THR A 164 -19.40 -8.61 0.31
N SER A 165 -18.68 -9.42 1.12
CA SER A 165 -19.24 -10.34 2.08
C SER A 165 -18.25 -10.63 3.23
N LEU A 166 -18.81 -10.92 4.40
CA LEU A 166 -18.08 -11.41 5.58
C LEU A 166 -18.87 -12.54 6.22
N SER A 167 -18.17 -13.57 6.70
CA SER A 167 -18.76 -14.55 7.62
C SER A 167 -19.07 -13.88 8.97
N ASP A 168 -19.97 -14.47 9.76
CA ASP A 168 -20.27 -13.94 11.11
C ASP A 168 -19.00 -13.93 11.99
N ALA A 169 -18.12 -14.94 11.87
CA ALA A 169 -16.86 -15.01 12.60
C ALA A 169 -15.89 -13.90 12.16
N ALA A 170 -15.75 -13.66 10.84
CA ALA A 170 -14.93 -12.58 10.32
C ALA A 170 -15.45 -11.20 10.77
N ALA A 171 -16.78 -10.99 10.75
CA ALA A 171 -17.38 -9.75 11.21
C ALA A 171 -17.16 -9.53 12.73
N GLN A 172 -17.22 -10.59 13.53
CA GLN A 172 -16.91 -10.52 14.98
C GLN A 172 -15.43 -10.17 15.22
N ALA A 173 -14.53 -10.72 14.44
CA ALA A 173 -13.11 -10.43 14.54
C ALA A 173 -12.81 -8.95 14.18
N LEU A 174 -13.33 -8.45 13.05
CA LEU A 174 -13.18 -7.06 12.67
C LEU A 174 -13.88 -6.07 13.61
N ALA A 175 -14.94 -6.50 14.29
CA ALA A 175 -15.63 -5.68 15.29
C ALA A 175 -14.75 -5.33 16.51
N GLN A 176 -13.66 -6.05 16.72
CA GLN A 176 -12.68 -5.81 17.79
C GLN A 176 -11.61 -4.78 17.40
N HIS A 177 -11.57 -4.37 16.13
CA HIS A 177 -10.63 -3.36 15.68
C HIS A 177 -10.83 -2.03 16.40
N GLU A 178 -9.75 -1.45 16.96
CA GLU A 178 -9.81 -0.25 17.80
C GLU A 178 -9.59 1.04 16.99
N GLY A 179 -8.93 0.98 15.83
CA GLY A 179 -8.75 2.12 14.92
C GLY A 179 -10.00 2.40 14.08
N ASP A 180 -9.92 3.39 13.19
CA ASP A 180 -10.98 3.65 12.23
C ASP A 180 -11.05 2.51 11.21
N LEU A 181 -12.24 1.92 11.07
CA LEU A 181 -12.51 0.83 10.15
C LEU A 181 -13.50 1.28 9.09
N TYR A 182 -13.02 1.36 7.86
CA TYR A 182 -13.81 1.75 6.70
C TYR A 182 -14.27 0.50 5.96
N LEU A 183 -15.59 0.39 5.80
CA LEU A 183 -16.29 -0.72 5.19
C LEU A 183 -17.51 -0.20 4.45
N ASP A 184 -17.96 -0.92 3.44
CA ASP A 184 -19.17 -0.61 2.69
C ASP A 184 -20.26 -1.67 2.83
N GLY A 185 -21.51 -1.26 2.67
CA GLY A 185 -22.68 -2.06 2.37
C GLY A 185 -22.97 -3.19 3.35
N LYS A 186 -22.82 -4.45 2.90
CA LYS A 186 -23.17 -5.63 3.71
C LYS A 186 -22.11 -5.92 4.77
N ALA A 187 -20.82 -5.67 4.46
CA ALA A 187 -19.72 -5.87 5.37
C ALA A 187 -19.83 -4.93 6.57
N GLU A 188 -20.07 -3.65 6.36
CA GLU A 188 -20.32 -2.65 7.38
C GLU A 188 -21.44 -3.07 8.33
N LYS A 189 -22.62 -3.41 7.77
CA LYS A 189 -23.77 -3.86 8.56
C LYS A 189 -23.50 -5.13 9.37
N ALA A 190 -22.66 -6.04 8.85
CA ALA A 190 -22.28 -7.26 9.57
C ALA A 190 -21.40 -6.92 10.79
N VAL A 191 -20.40 -6.07 10.62
CA VAL A 191 -19.51 -5.61 11.69
C VAL A 191 -20.27 -4.78 12.74
N GLU A 192 -21.17 -3.89 12.33
CA GLU A 192 -22.01 -3.13 13.27
C GLU A 192 -22.89 -4.05 14.14
N ARG A 193 -23.49 -5.08 13.52
CA ARG A 193 -24.28 -6.09 14.30
C ARG A 193 -23.40 -6.83 15.30
N ALA A 194 -22.17 -7.19 14.90
CA ALA A 194 -21.21 -7.83 15.79
C ALA A 194 -20.80 -6.90 16.94
N ARG A 195 -20.49 -5.63 16.69
CA ARG A 195 -20.20 -4.62 17.72
C ARG A 195 -21.35 -4.47 18.74
N LYS A 196 -22.60 -4.42 18.25
CA LYS A 196 -23.80 -4.35 19.13
C LYS A 196 -23.97 -5.61 19.99
N ARG A 197 -23.62 -6.80 19.51
CA ARG A 197 -23.64 -8.05 20.27
C ARG A 197 -22.57 -8.07 21.36
N LEU A 198 -21.33 -7.67 21.02
CA LEU A 198 -20.22 -7.58 21.97
C LEU A 198 -20.50 -6.57 23.10
N ALA A 199 -21.11 -5.45 22.79
CA ALA A 199 -21.49 -4.43 23.80
C ALA A 199 -22.56 -4.92 24.81
N LYS A 200 -23.39 -5.90 24.45
CA LYS A 200 -24.40 -6.49 25.35
C LYS A 200 -23.86 -7.60 26.27
N GLN A 201 -22.64 -8.07 26.01
CA GLN A 201 -21.98 -9.14 26.78
C GLN A 201 -21.02 -8.61 27.85
N LYS A 202 -20.76 -7.30 27.83
CA LYS A 202 -20.03 -6.55 28.86
C LYS A 202 -20.99 -5.94 29.89
#